data_5f846d2155e61007d650e9754030a677
#
_entry.id   5f846d2155e61007d650e9754030a677
#
_cell.length_a   1.000
_cell.length_b   1.000
_cell.length_c   1.000
_cell.angle_alpha   90.00
_cell.angle_beta   90.00
_cell.angle_gamma   90.00
#
_symmetry.space_group_name_H-M   'P 1'
#
loop_
_entity.id
_entity.type
_entity.pdbx_description
1 polymer ?
#
loop_
_entity_poly.entity_id
_entity_poly.type
_entity_poly.pdbx_seq_one_letter_code
_entity_poly.pdbx_strand_id
1 'polypeptide(L)' 'MRVLVVFCTCPDEASAARIAHALVEERLAACVNRVPGLRSTYRWRGAVHEDSEVLLVIKTAED' A
#
# COMPACT_ATOMS: atom_id res chain seq x y z
N MET A 1 5.47 23.11 1.99
CA MET A 1 5.24 21.66 2.16
C MET A 1 4.18 21.20 1.18
N ARG A 2 4.43 20.10 0.50
CA ARG A 2 3.45 19.52 -0.42
C ARG A 2 2.97 18.20 0.18
N VAL A 3 1.65 18.06 0.30
CA VAL A 3 1.05 16.83 0.82
C VAL A 3 0.90 15.84 -0.33
N LEU A 4 1.30 14.61 -0.11
CA LEU A 4 1.26 13.55 -1.12
C LEU A 4 0.43 12.37 -0.61
N VAL A 5 -0.25 11.72 -1.54
CA VAL A 5 -0.91 10.45 -1.30
C VAL A 5 -0.24 9.42 -2.19
N VAL A 6 0.30 8.38 -1.57
CA VAL A 6 1.01 7.32 -2.29
C VAL A 6 0.24 6.01 -2.11
N PHE A 7 0.07 5.28 -3.20
CA PHE A 7 -0.58 3.97 -3.15
C PHE A 7 0.45 2.87 -3.21
N CYS A 8 0.24 1.84 -2.42
CA CYS A 8 1.10 0.66 -2.43
C CYS A 8 0.23 -0.57 -2.18
N THR A 9 0.41 -1.62 -2.99
CA THR A 9 -0.32 -2.86 -2.77
C THR A 9 0.58 -3.86 -2.08
N CYS A 10 -0.01 -4.61 -1.15
CA CYS A 10 0.70 -5.63 -0.38
C CYS A 10 0.01 -6.96 -0.55
N PRO A 11 0.76 -8.08 -0.52
CA PRO A 11 0.17 -9.39 -0.79
C PRO A 11 -0.76 -9.90 0.31
N ASP A 12 -0.61 -9.42 1.54
CA ASP A 12 -1.42 -9.88 2.66
C ASP A 12 -1.50 -8.83 3.77
N GLU A 13 -2.38 -9.10 4.73
CA GLU A 13 -2.62 -8.17 5.85
C GLU A 13 -1.41 -8.04 6.76
N ALA A 14 -0.67 -9.12 6.99
CA ALA A 14 0.49 -9.08 7.88
C ALA A 14 1.58 -8.18 7.31
N SER A 15 1.87 -8.30 6.01
CA SER A 15 2.84 -7.44 5.33
C SER A 15 2.37 -5.98 5.34
N ALA A 16 1.09 -5.75 5.05
CA ALA A 16 0.51 -4.41 5.04
C ALA A 16 0.63 -3.74 6.40
N ALA A 17 0.30 -4.47 7.47
CA ALA A 17 0.37 -3.94 8.83
C ALA A 17 1.81 -3.59 9.20
N ARG A 18 2.75 -4.46 8.86
CA ARG A 18 4.17 -4.24 9.17
C ARG A 18 4.71 -3.00 8.45
N ILE A 19 4.40 -2.88 7.17
CA ILE A 19 4.86 -1.73 6.37
C ILE A 19 4.22 -0.45 6.85
N ALA A 20 2.91 -0.46 7.10
CA ALA A 20 2.20 0.73 7.58
C ALA A 20 2.76 1.20 8.92
N HIS A 21 2.99 0.26 9.85
CA HIS A 21 3.52 0.58 11.15
C HIS A 21 4.93 1.19 11.04
N ALA A 22 5.78 0.58 10.22
CA ALA A 22 7.15 1.06 10.03
C ALA A 22 7.18 2.47 9.44
N LEU A 23 6.33 2.75 8.45
CA LEU A 23 6.30 4.06 7.82
C LEU A 23 5.91 5.16 8.80
N VAL A 24 4.95 4.90 9.67
CA VAL A 24 4.51 5.88 10.65
C VAL A 24 5.54 5.99 11.79
N GLU A 25 6.05 4.86 12.26
CA GLU A 25 7.03 4.83 13.34
C GLU A 25 8.30 5.58 12.97
N GLU A 26 8.76 5.43 11.73
CA GLU A 26 9.97 6.10 11.25
C GLU A 26 9.70 7.51 10.73
N ARG A 27 8.49 7.98 10.89
CA ARG A 27 8.08 9.34 10.48
C ARG A 27 8.24 9.62 8.98
N LEU A 28 8.13 8.56 8.19
CA LEU A 28 8.11 8.69 6.73
C LEU A 28 6.72 9.00 6.22
N ALA A 29 5.70 8.69 7.00
CA ALA A 29 4.32 9.00 6.69
C ALA A 29 3.60 9.49 7.93
N ALA A 30 2.65 10.39 7.74
CA ALA A 30 1.81 10.89 8.82
C ALA A 30 0.71 9.89 9.17
N CYS A 31 0.21 9.21 8.15
CA CYS A 31 -0.91 8.28 8.28
C CYS A 31 -0.88 7.27 7.17
N VAL A 32 -1.20 6.02 7.46
CA VAL A 32 -1.35 4.98 6.45
C VAL A 32 -2.67 4.28 6.70
N ASN A 33 -3.54 4.30 5.70
CA ASN A 33 -4.79 3.55 5.76
C ASN A 33 -4.58 2.21 5.08
N ARG A 34 -5.08 1.14 5.69
CA ARG A 34 -5.06 -0.20 5.11
C ARG A 34 -6.46 -0.52 4.62
N VAL A 35 -6.59 -0.80 3.33
CA VAL A 35 -7.87 -1.12 2.70
C VAL A 35 -7.82 -2.57 2.21
N PRO A 36 -8.49 -3.49 2.89
CA PRO A 36 -8.52 -4.90 2.48
C PRO A 36 -9.50 -5.10 1.32
N GLY A 37 -9.43 -6.28 0.72
CA GLY A 37 -10.41 -6.66 -0.29
C GLY A 37 -10.11 -6.17 -1.69
N LEU A 38 -8.90 -5.66 -1.91
CA LEU A 38 -8.47 -5.26 -3.24
C LEU A 38 -8.20 -6.50 -4.09
N ARG A 39 -8.68 -6.49 -5.33
CA ARG A 39 -8.40 -7.55 -6.29
C ARG A 39 -7.65 -6.91 -7.45
N SER A 40 -6.44 -7.41 -7.72
CA SER A 40 -5.61 -6.93 -8.81
C SER A 40 -5.71 -7.88 -9.99
N THR A 41 -5.97 -7.34 -11.16
CA THR A 41 -6.02 -8.10 -12.41
C THR A 41 -4.88 -7.63 -13.27
N TYR A 42 -4.04 -8.54 -13.71
CA TYR A 42 -2.84 -8.17 -14.45
C TYR A 42 -2.44 -9.28 -15.42
N ARG A 43 -1.61 -8.90 -16.38
CA ARG A 43 -1.06 -9.86 -17.34
C ARG A 43 0.36 -10.21 -16.96
N TRP A 44 0.63 -11.49 -16.89
CA TRP A 44 1.96 -12.01 -16.56
C TRP A 44 2.23 -13.23 -17.40
N ARG A 45 3.35 -13.22 -18.14
CA ARG A 45 3.77 -14.34 -19.00
C ARG A 45 2.67 -14.81 -19.93
N GLY A 46 1.98 -13.86 -20.58
CA GLY A 46 0.96 -14.15 -21.58
C GLY A 46 -0.39 -14.59 -21.02
N ALA A 47 -0.55 -14.62 -19.71
CA ALA A 47 -1.81 -15.02 -19.08
C ALA A 47 -2.33 -13.91 -18.19
N VAL A 48 -3.66 -13.90 -18.00
CA VAL A 48 -4.30 -12.95 -17.10
C VAL A 48 -4.42 -13.62 -15.71
N HIS A 49 -3.98 -12.89 -14.71
CA HIS A 49 -3.99 -13.36 -13.31
C HIS A 49 -4.82 -12.41 -12.45
N GLU A 50 -5.37 -12.95 -11.37
CA GLU A 50 -6.06 -12.16 -10.34
C GLU A 50 -5.51 -12.55 -8.99
N ASP A 51 -5.19 -11.55 -8.18
CA ASP A 51 -4.71 -11.77 -6.82
C ASP A 51 -5.45 -10.86 -5.85
N SER A 52 -5.69 -11.37 -4.65
CA SER A 52 -6.19 -10.56 -3.55
C SER A 52 -5.02 -9.82 -2.94
N GLU A 53 -5.21 -8.54 -2.70
CA GLU A 53 -4.16 -7.70 -2.12
C GLU A 53 -4.77 -6.73 -1.13
N VAL A 54 -3.90 -6.06 -0.37
CA VAL A 54 -4.30 -5.00 0.54
C VAL A 54 -3.71 -3.70 0.02
N LEU A 55 -4.53 -2.68 -0.09
CA LEU A 55 -4.08 -1.37 -0.55
C LEU A 55 -3.65 -0.54 0.66
N LEU A 56 -2.46 0.04 0.57
CA LEU A 56 -2.04 1.07 1.50
C LEU A 56 -2.25 2.42 0.86
N VAL A 57 -2.94 3.29 1.57
CA VAL A 57 -3.09 4.70 1.19
C VAL A 57 -2.19 5.47 2.15
N ILE A 58 -1.06 5.92 1.65
CA ILE A 58 0.01 6.52 2.46
C ILE A 58 -0.08 8.02 2.32
N LYS A 59 -0.27 8.71 3.44
CA LYS A 59 -0.36 10.18 3.46
C LYS A 59 0.93 10.72 4.05
N THR A 60 1.67 11.46 3.23
CA THR A 60 2.98 11.96 3.61
C THR A 60 3.18 13.36 3.04
N ALA A 61 4.35 13.89 3.23
CA ALA A 61 4.70 15.22 2.73
C ALA A 61 6.06 15.16 2.08
N GLU A 62 6.20 15.96 1.04
CA GLU A 62 7.47 16.17 0.37
C GLU A 62 8.18 17.36 1.01
N ASP A 63 9.36 17.14 1.56
CA ASP A 63 10.18 18.18 2.19
C ASP A 63 11.61 18.05 1.78
#